data_9779afa2d8a9dbb75b4f25788afdf3f1
#
_entry.id   9779afa2d8a9dbb75b4f25788afdf3f1
#
_cell.length_a   1.000
_cell.length_b   1.000
_cell.length_c   1.000
_cell.angle_alpha   90.00
_cell.angle_beta   90.00
_cell.angle_gamma   90.00
#
_symmetry.space_group_name_H-M   'P 1'
#
loop_
_entity.id
_entity.type
_entity.pdbx_description
1 polymer ?
#
loop_
_entity_poly.entity_id
_entity_poly.type
_entity_poly.pdbx_seq_one_letter_code
_entity_poly.pdbx_strand_id
1 'polypeptide(L)'
;MALKWFKKKKRDLRAEAAQEAQQMPESLEPAEEAVARDATKQGVFRKLRDHLSKTRKAFSSRVDQLLLGKKEIDEELLEELEEILITSDIGVQTTTALIEKVRERVETKDLSDPDELKRALQGEILAFLEVPSRPNLVPRGKPHVIMAVGVNGVGKTTTIAKLAARYTKEGKRVLLIAADTFRAAAVEQLESWGQRVGAEVIRHKGHEVKPGAKSDPSAVVYDGIRAAKSRAVDVAIIDTAGRLHTKVNLMEELKKVRRTVARHLPDAPHEILLVLDATTGQNAISQAQLFHEALEITGIALAKLDGTAKGGIVVGICHSLGLPLQYIGLGEKPDDLQEFDADAFVKALF
;
A
#
# COMPACT_ATOMS: atom_id res chain seq x y z
N MET A 1 -1.16 -63.61 21.09
CA MET A 1 -1.62 -62.60 22.08
C MET A 1 -0.83 -61.26 21.99
N ALA A 2 0.42 -61.25 21.64
CA ALA A 2 1.28 -60.02 21.61
C ALA A 2 0.81 -58.95 20.61
N LEU A 3 0.29 -59.34 19.42
CA LEU A 3 -0.12 -58.36 18.37
C LEU A 3 -1.36 -57.51 18.75
N LYS A 4 -2.26 -58.06 19.56
CA LYS A 4 -3.46 -57.32 20.03
C LYS A 4 -3.12 -56.32 21.11
N TRP A 5 -2.11 -56.59 21.96
CA TRP A 5 -1.60 -55.69 22.99
C TRP A 5 -0.88 -54.47 22.37
N PHE A 6 -0.04 -54.67 21.34
CA PHE A 6 0.63 -53.58 20.62
C PHE A 6 -0.35 -52.63 19.91
N LYS A 7 -1.44 -53.20 19.32
CA LYS A 7 -2.48 -52.37 18.67
C LYS A 7 -3.28 -51.55 19.68
N LYS A 8 -3.53 -52.08 20.86
CA LYS A 8 -4.24 -51.38 21.94
C LYS A 8 -3.37 -50.23 22.50
N LYS A 9 -2.09 -50.49 22.80
CA LYS A 9 -1.16 -49.48 23.32
C LYS A 9 -0.93 -48.31 22.34
N LYS A 10 -0.88 -48.59 21.03
CA LYS A 10 -0.75 -47.59 19.97
C LYS A 10 -2.01 -46.71 19.81
N ARG A 11 -3.17 -47.26 20.12
CA ARG A 11 -4.47 -46.57 20.11
C ARG A 11 -4.61 -45.65 21.33
N ASP A 12 -4.19 -46.16 22.49
CA ASP A 12 -4.27 -45.40 23.75
C ASP A 12 -3.28 -44.23 23.75
N LEU A 13 -2.05 -44.38 23.23
CA LEU A 13 -1.07 -43.30 23.03
C LEU A 13 -1.55 -42.24 22.01
N ARG A 14 -2.31 -42.63 20.99
CA ARG A 14 -2.93 -41.67 20.05
C ARG A 14 -4.10 -40.92 20.66
N ALA A 15 -4.83 -41.56 21.59
CA ALA A 15 -5.93 -40.91 22.31
C ALA A 15 -5.39 -39.89 23.34
N GLU A 16 -4.33 -40.25 24.06
CA GLU A 16 -3.63 -39.31 24.99
C GLU A 16 -3.03 -38.11 24.26
N ALA A 17 -2.31 -38.31 23.14
CA ALA A 17 -1.79 -37.23 22.32
C ALA A 17 -2.87 -36.33 21.72
N ALA A 18 -4.08 -36.86 21.41
CA ALA A 18 -5.20 -36.08 20.93
C ALA A 18 -5.86 -35.26 22.05
N GLN A 19 -5.85 -35.75 23.29
CA GLN A 19 -6.35 -35.02 24.46
C GLN A 19 -5.36 -33.91 24.92
N GLU A 20 -4.04 -34.16 24.86
CA GLU A 20 -3.04 -33.13 25.13
C GLU A 20 -3.05 -32.02 24.06
N ALA A 21 -3.30 -32.35 22.81
CA ALA A 21 -3.46 -31.34 21.74
C ALA A 21 -4.73 -30.46 21.88
N GLN A 22 -5.75 -30.93 22.60
CA GLN A 22 -6.96 -30.15 22.90
C GLN A 22 -6.85 -29.31 24.19
N GLN A 23 -5.78 -29.47 24.96
CA GLN A 23 -5.53 -28.73 26.22
C GLN A 23 -4.37 -27.73 26.12
N MET A 24 -3.83 -27.48 24.93
CA MET A 24 -2.95 -26.33 24.76
C MET A 24 -3.79 -25.05 24.89
N PRO A 25 -3.52 -24.18 25.87
CA PRO A 25 -4.20 -22.92 25.96
C PRO A 25 -3.89 -22.13 24.67
N GLU A 26 -4.93 -21.67 24.00
CA GLU A 26 -4.86 -20.61 23.00
C GLU A 26 -3.97 -19.54 23.59
N SER A 27 -2.84 -19.22 22.93
CA SER A 27 -1.83 -18.30 23.44
C SER A 27 -2.53 -16.96 23.75
N LEU A 28 -2.83 -16.74 25.01
CA LEU A 28 -3.23 -15.45 25.53
C LEU A 28 -2.06 -14.49 25.24
N GLU A 29 -2.19 -13.66 24.22
CA GLU A 29 -1.31 -12.51 24.06
C GLU A 29 -1.33 -11.75 25.39
N PRO A 30 -0.17 -11.36 25.94
CA PRO A 30 -0.14 -10.63 27.21
C PRO A 30 -1.04 -9.40 27.08
N ALA A 31 -1.94 -9.20 28.04
CA ALA A 31 -2.92 -8.10 28.01
C ALA A 31 -2.28 -6.71 27.79
N GLU A 32 -1.01 -6.56 28.17
CA GLU A 32 -0.21 -5.36 27.96
C GLU A 32 0.12 -5.11 26.46
N GLU A 33 0.38 -6.17 25.67
CA GLU A 33 0.62 -6.01 24.23
C GLU A 33 -0.69 -5.67 23.48
N ALA A 34 -1.82 -6.24 23.87
CA ALA A 34 -3.12 -5.91 23.30
C ALA A 34 -3.51 -4.44 23.61
N VAL A 35 -3.30 -3.97 24.84
CA VAL A 35 -3.55 -2.58 25.22
C VAL A 35 -2.61 -1.60 24.51
N ALA A 36 -1.33 -1.96 24.35
CA ALA A 36 -0.36 -1.15 23.61
C ALA A 36 -0.70 -1.06 22.11
N ARG A 37 -1.15 -2.17 21.50
CA ARG A 37 -1.63 -2.20 20.10
C ARG A 37 -2.88 -1.34 19.91
N ASP A 38 -3.83 -1.39 20.84
CA ASP A 38 -5.06 -0.58 20.78
C ASP A 38 -4.76 0.92 20.94
N ALA A 39 -3.89 1.31 21.87
CA ALA A 39 -3.46 2.69 22.03
C ALA A 39 -2.74 3.22 20.78
N THR A 40 -1.94 2.38 20.13
CA THR A 40 -1.25 2.71 18.88
C THR A 40 -2.26 2.88 17.73
N LYS A 41 -3.24 1.98 17.59
CA LYS A 41 -4.31 2.07 16.58
C LYS A 41 -5.16 3.33 16.76
N GLN A 42 -5.53 3.68 18.00
CA GLN A 42 -6.28 4.91 18.30
C GLN A 42 -5.48 6.17 17.94
N GLY A 43 -4.17 6.18 18.20
CA GLY A 43 -3.28 7.28 17.82
C GLY A 43 -3.17 7.44 16.29
N VAL A 44 -3.07 6.33 15.56
CA VAL A 44 -3.05 6.29 14.09
C VAL A 44 -4.39 6.79 13.53
N PHE A 45 -5.51 6.28 14.04
CA PHE A 45 -6.85 6.70 13.61
C PHE A 45 -7.08 8.21 13.81
N ARG A 46 -6.68 8.77 14.96
CA ARG A 46 -6.80 10.20 15.22
C ARG A 46 -5.98 11.02 14.21
N LYS A 47 -4.74 10.63 13.94
CA LYS A 47 -3.91 11.27 12.91
C LYS A 47 -4.58 11.20 11.53
N LEU A 48 -5.05 10.02 11.13
CA LEU A 48 -5.74 9.83 9.85
C LEU A 48 -6.97 10.75 9.75
N ARG A 49 -7.81 10.81 10.77
CA ARG A 49 -8.99 11.66 10.83
C ARG A 49 -8.63 13.15 10.72
N ASP A 50 -7.57 13.59 11.38
CA ASP A 50 -7.12 14.98 11.35
C ASP A 50 -6.62 15.35 9.94
N HIS A 51 -5.83 14.48 9.30
CA HIS A 51 -5.33 14.69 7.94
C HIS A 51 -6.42 14.59 6.87
N LEU A 52 -7.45 13.76 7.07
CA LEU A 52 -8.62 13.66 6.18
C LEU A 52 -9.67 14.74 6.43
N SER A 53 -9.47 15.67 7.34
CA SER A 53 -10.46 16.69 7.69
C SER A 53 -10.95 17.53 6.50
N LYS A 54 -10.08 17.86 5.55
CA LYS A 54 -10.44 18.58 4.31
C LYS A 54 -11.30 17.70 3.39
N THR A 55 -10.89 16.44 3.18
CA THR A 55 -11.65 15.47 2.37
C THR A 55 -13.02 15.19 2.99
N ARG A 56 -13.07 15.00 4.32
CA ARG A 56 -14.33 14.80 5.05
C ARG A 56 -15.30 15.98 4.90
N LYS A 57 -14.80 17.21 4.99
CA LYS A 57 -15.63 18.41 4.76
C LYS A 57 -16.15 18.48 3.32
N ALA A 58 -15.32 18.13 2.35
CA ALA A 58 -15.70 18.18 0.95
C ALA A 58 -16.69 17.06 0.56
N PHE A 59 -16.70 15.95 1.25
CA PHE A 59 -17.49 14.75 0.95
C PHE A 59 -18.59 14.51 2.01
N SER A 60 -18.24 14.02 3.20
CA SER A 60 -19.22 13.57 4.19
C SER A 60 -20.17 14.68 4.64
N SER A 61 -19.69 15.92 4.82
CA SER A 61 -20.59 17.04 5.21
C SER A 61 -21.59 17.39 4.12
N ARG A 62 -21.23 17.20 2.84
CA ARG A 62 -22.18 17.42 1.71
C ARG A 62 -23.20 16.31 1.63
N VAL A 63 -22.77 15.04 1.86
CA VAL A 63 -23.71 13.90 1.96
C VAL A 63 -24.67 14.10 3.13
N ASP A 64 -24.19 14.53 4.31
CA ASP A 64 -25.04 14.81 5.47
C ASP A 64 -26.05 15.91 5.17
N GLN A 65 -25.64 17.00 4.48
CA GLN A 65 -26.54 18.07 4.07
C GLN A 65 -27.57 17.61 3.06
N LEU A 66 -27.18 16.77 2.08
CA LEU A 66 -28.09 16.21 1.08
C LEU A 66 -29.18 15.38 1.74
N LEU A 67 -28.83 14.56 2.73
CA LEU A 67 -29.78 13.66 3.39
C LEU A 67 -30.68 14.39 4.41
N LEU A 68 -30.30 15.58 4.85
CA LEU A 68 -31.01 16.31 5.90
C LEU A 68 -32.46 16.64 5.50
N GLY A 69 -33.42 16.03 6.20
CA GLY A 69 -34.85 16.29 6.00
C GLY A 69 -35.47 15.58 4.79
N LYS A 70 -34.73 14.79 4.02
CA LYS A 70 -35.27 13.91 2.98
C LYS A 70 -36.03 12.74 3.65
N LYS A 71 -37.12 12.31 3.03
CA LYS A 71 -37.98 11.23 3.56
C LYS A 71 -37.93 9.96 2.71
N GLU A 72 -37.53 10.11 1.47
CA GLU A 72 -37.48 9.03 0.48
C GLU A 72 -36.19 9.16 -0.35
N ILE A 73 -35.75 8.05 -0.91
CA ILE A 73 -34.63 8.02 -1.84
C ILE A 73 -35.20 8.04 -3.24
N ASP A 74 -35.25 9.23 -3.85
CA ASP A 74 -35.69 9.45 -5.21
C ASP A 74 -34.51 9.62 -6.19
N GLU A 75 -34.81 9.72 -7.47
CA GLU A 75 -33.78 9.85 -8.51
C GLU A 75 -33.03 11.18 -8.39
N GLU A 76 -33.71 12.28 -7.99
CA GLU A 76 -33.07 13.58 -7.79
C GLU A 76 -32.00 13.50 -6.67
N LEU A 77 -32.28 12.80 -5.58
CA LEU A 77 -31.31 12.57 -4.50
C LEU A 77 -30.11 11.75 -4.98
N LEU A 78 -30.32 10.73 -5.82
CA LEU A 78 -29.23 9.93 -6.39
C LEU A 78 -28.37 10.72 -7.37
N GLU A 79 -28.96 11.62 -8.18
CA GLU A 79 -28.22 12.51 -9.06
C GLU A 79 -27.37 13.52 -8.27
N GLU A 80 -27.92 14.14 -7.22
CA GLU A 80 -27.17 15.02 -6.32
C GLU A 80 -26.02 14.28 -5.59
N LEU A 81 -26.26 13.03 -5.19
CA LEU A 81 -25.23 12.18 -4.59
C LEU A 81 -24.12 11.87 -5.60
N GLU A 82 -24.46 11.56 -6.84
CA GLU A 82 -23.49 11.33 -7.93
C GLU A 82 -22.60 12.55 -8.14
N GLU A 83 -23.15 13.75 -8.15
CA GLU A 83 -22.38 14.99 -8.28
C GLU A 83 -21.41 15.18 -7.10
N ILE A 84 -21.85 14.88 -5.88
CA ILE A 84 -20.99 14.94 -4.69
C ILE A 84 -19.81 13.97 -4.81
N LEU A 85 -20.06 12.73 -5.24
CA LEU A 85 -19.03 11.69 -5.42
C LEU A 85 -18.00 12.08 -6.47
N ILE A 86 -18.44 12.56 -7.64
CA ILE A 86 -17.57 13.01 -8.74
C ILE A 86 -16.69 14.19 -8.30
N THR A 87 -17.30 15.20 -7.67
CA THR A 87 -16.57 16.40 -7.21
C THR A 87 -15.62 16.13 -6.04
N SER A 88 -15.76 14.98 -5.39
CA SER A 88 -14.84 14.49 -4.33
C SER A 88 -13.67 13.66 -4.87
N ASP A 89 -13.41 13.67 -6.19
CA ASP A 89 -12.34 12.95 -6.89
C ASP A 89 -12.42 11.41 -6.78
N ILE A 90 -13.59 10.83 -6.50
CA ILE A 90 -13.80 9.37 -6.53
C ILE A 90 -13.64 8.84 -7.96
N GLY A 91 -14.01 9.65 -8.95
CA GLY A 91 -13.92 9.33 -10.38
C GLY A 91 -15.21 8.76 -10.95
N VAL A 92 -15.47 9.09 -12.22
CA VAL A 92 -16.75 8.79 -12.88
C VAL A 92 -17.08 7.29 -12.84
N GLN A 93 -16.17 6.42 -13.26
CA GLN A 93 -16.42 4.97 -13.30
C GLN A 93 -16.78 4.40 -11.92
N THR A 94 -16.04 4.80 -10.89
CA THR A 94 -16.27 4.33 -9.51
C THR A 94 -17.58 4.91 -8.96
N THR A 95 -17.88 6.17 -9.26
CA THR A 95 -19.13 6.82 -8.87
C THR A 95 -20.33 6.12 -9.52
N THR A 96 -20.30 5.88 -10.83
CA THR A 96 -21.36 5.15 -11.53
C THR A 96 -21.59 3.78 -10.89
N ALA A 97 -20.52 3.02 -10.64
CA ALA A 97 -20.64 1.71 -10.00
C ALA A 97 -21.22 1.79 -8.57
N LEU A 98 -20.90 2.84 -7.79
CA LEU A 98 -21.49 3.06 -6.46
C LEU A 98 -22.98 3.38 -6.56
N ILE A 99 -23.35 4.29 -7.45
CA ILE A 99 -24.76 4.70 -7.65
C ILE A 99 -25.60 3.53 -8.17
N GLU A 100 -25.10 2.73 -9.11
CA GLU A 100 -25.78 1.53 -9.59
C GLU A 100 -26.08 0.55 -8.47
N LYS A 101 -25.12 0.26 -7.60
CA LYS A 101 -25.32 -0.62 -6.43
C LYS A 101 -26.32 -0.05 -5.44
N VAL A 102 -26.29 1.24 -5.18
CA VAL A 102 -27.29 1.90 -4.32
C VAL A 102 -28.68 1.82 -4.95
N ARG A 103 -28.81 2.12 -6.26
CA ARG A 103 -30.07 2.04 -7.00
C ARG A 103 -30.67 0.62 -6.95
N GLU A 104 -29.87 -0.41 -7.19
CA GLU A 104 -30.29 -1.81 -7.09
C GLU A 104 -30.88 -2.13 -5.70
N ARG A 105 -30.27 -1.65 -4.62
CA ARG A 105 -30.76 -1.85 -3.25
C ARG A 105 -32.05 -1.07 -2.95
N VAL A 106 -32.23 0.08 -3.58
CA VAL A 106 -33.50 0.84 -3.49
C VAL A 106 -34.62 0.10 -4.24
N GLU A 107 -34.36 -0.39 -5.45
CA GLU A 107 -35.32 -1.14 -6.26
C GLU A 107 -35.76 -2.44 -5.59
N THR A 108 -34.84 -3.15 -4.94
CA THR A 108 -35.14 -4.37 -4.18
C THR A 108 -35.81 -4.09 -2.82
N LYS A 109 -36.00 -2.83 -2.45
CA LYS A 109 -36.51 -2.36 -1.16
C LYS A 109 -35.66 -2.76 0.06
N ASP A 110 -34.41 -3.09 -0.19
CA ASP A 110 -33.44 -3.34 0.88
C ASP A 110 -32.90 -2.02 1.48
N LEU A 111 -33.16 -0.90 0.79
CA LEU A 111 -32.78 0.44 1.19
C LEU A 111 -33.94 1.39 0.86
N SER A 112 -34.62 1.91 1.87
CA SER A 112 -35.76 2.83 1.71
C SER A 112 -35.61 4.11 2.55
N ASP A 113 -34.77 4.07 3.58
CA ASP A 113 -34.55 5.16 4.50
C ASP A 113 -33.28 5.95 4.14
N PRO A 114 -33.38 7.27 3.89
CA PRO A 114 -32.21 8.12 3.63
C PRO A 114 -31.13 8.04 4.73
N ASP A 115 -31.50 7.83 6.00
CA ASP A 115 -30.53 7.65 7.07
C ASP A 115 -29.71 6.34 6.94
N GLU A 116 -30.26 5.33 6.25
CA GLU A 116 -29.56 4.08 5.94
C GLU A 116 -28.67 4.21 4.70
N LEU A 117 -28.95 5.16 3.80
CA LEU A 117 -28.18 5.40 2.58
C LEU A 117 -26.71 5.69 2.88
N LYS A 118 -26.43 6.49 3.90
CA LYS A 118 -25.06 6.77 4.33
C LYS A 118 -24.32 5.49 4.75
N ARG A 119 -24.98 4.60 5.51
CA ARG A 119 -24.39 3.30 5.93
C ARG A 119 -24.19 2.37 4.74
N ALA A 120 -25.14 2.35 3.80
CA ALA A 120 -25.03 1.61 2.57
C ALA A 120 -23.81 2.06 1.74
N LEU A 121 -23.67 3.37 1.54
CA LEU A 121 -22.53 3.97 0.84
C LEU A 121 -21.19 3.66 1.53
N GLN A 122 -21.12 3.72 2.85
CA GLN A 122 -19.93 3.32 3.62
C GLN A 122 -19.56 1.85 3.35
N GLY A 123 -20.55 0.95 3.35
CA GLY A 123 -20.33 -0.47 3.07
C GLY A 123 -19.82 -0.73 1.66
N GLU A 124 -20.39 -0.07 0.64
CA GLU A 124 -19.95 -0.22 -0.75
C GLU A 124 -18.54 0.36 -0.98
N ILE A 125 -18.23 1.52 -0.37
CA ILE A 125 -16.89 2.10 -0.41
C ILE A 125 -15.89 1.16 0.26
N LEU A 126 -16.23 0.59 1.42
CA LEU A 126 -15.37 -0.38 2.11
C LEU A 126 -15.08 -1.59 1.22
N ALA A 127 -16.11 -2.15 0.57
CA ALA A 127 -15.95 -3.27 -0.34
C ALA A 127 -15.02 -2.97 -1.54
N PHE A 128 -15.00 -1.73 -2.03
CA PHE A 128 -14.05 -1.31 -3.07
C PHE A 128 -12.61 -1.14 -2.57
N LEU A 129 -12.43 -0.85 -1.29
CA LEU A 129 -11.12 -0.65 -0.67
C LEU A 129 -10.49 -1.97 -0.21
N GLU A 130 -11.29 -2.99 0.09
CA GLU A 130 -10.84 -4.31 0.53
C GLU A 130 -10.33 -5.17 -0.64
N VAL A 131 -9.28 -4.68 -1.30
CA VAL A 131 -8.60 -5.43 -2.35
C VAL A 131 -7.63 -6.41 -1.71
N PRO A 132 -7.74 -7.75 -1.99
CA PRO A 132 -6.83 -8.73 -1.42
C PRO A 132 -5.38 -8.44 -1.78
N SER A 133 -4.53 -8.26 -0.77
CA SER A 133 -3.09 -8.20 -0.98
C SER A 133 -2.52 -9.60 -1.22
N ARG A 134 -1.56 -9.71 -2.12
CA ARG A 134 -0.80 -10.96 -2.25
C ARG A 134 0.01 -11.17 -0.96
N PRO A 135 -0.03 -12.35 -0.35
CA PRO A 135 0.80 -12.60 0.82
C PRO A 135 2.28 -12.41 0.45
N ASN A 136 2.99 -11.63 1.25
CA ASN A 136 4.44 -11.42 1.08
C ASN A 136 5.19 -12.70 1.47
N LEU A 137 5.24 -13.68 0.56
CA LEU A 137 5.97 -14.93 0.73
C LEU A 137 7.46 -14.67 0.51
N VAL A 138 8.13 -14.10 1.49
CA VAL A 138 9.59 -13.97 1.46
C VAL A 138 10.21 -15.29 1.92
N PRO A 139 10.98 -15.98 1.06
CA PRO A 139 11.66 -17.19 1.46
C PRO A 139 12.64 -16.91 2.60
N ARG A 140 12.66 -17.77 3.63
CA ARG A 140 13.61 -17.61 4.74
C ARG A 140 15.05 -17.59 4.22
N GLY A 141 15.86 -16.66 4.74
CA GLY A 141 17.29 -16.55 4.40
C GLY A 141 17.57 -15.84 3.07
N LYS A 142 16.58 -15.24 2.42
CA LYS A 142 16.75 -14.39 1.23
C LYS A 142 16.25 -12.97 1.54
N PRO A 143 16.84 -11.92 0.92
CA PRO A 143 16.34 -10.57 1.10
C PRO A 143 14.95 -10.42 0.49
N HIS A 144 14.04 -9.75 1.22
CA HIS A 144 12.81 -9.23 0.63
C HIS A 144 13.15 -8.05 -0.25
N VAL A 145 12.81 -8.10 -1.54
CA VAL A 145 13.15 -7.05 -2.51
C VAL A 145 11.92 -6.27 -2.90
N ILE A 146 11.93 -4.98 -2.61
CA ILE A 146 10.90 -4.01 -2.99
C ILE A 146 11.45 -3.11 -4.09
N MET A 147 10.78 -3.06 -5.25
CA MET A 147 11.09 -2.14 -6.33
C MET A 147 10.10 -0.98 -6.30
N ALA A 148 10.53 0.19 -5.86
CA ALA A 148 9.69 1.38 -5.83
C ALA A 148 9.70 2.10 -7.18
N VAL A 149 8.51 2.29 -7.76
CA VAL A 149 8.29 2.93 -9.07
C VAL A 149 7.30 4.09 -8.98
N GLY A 150 7.22 4.93 -10.00
CA GLY A 150 6.32 6.08 -10.07
C GLY A 150 7.00 7.29 -10.71
N VAL A 151 6.24 8.36 -11.00
CA VAL A 151 6.78 9.54 -11.67
C VAL A 151 7.66 10.38 -10.74
N ASN A 152 8.43 11.32 -11.30
CA ASN A 152 9.21 12.25 -10.49
C ASN A 152 8.32 13.19 -9.68
N GLY A 153 8.73 13.49 -8.44
CA GLY A 153 8.02 14.44 -7.57
C GLY A 153 6.87 13.84 -6.75
N VAL A 154 6.47 12.59 -6.99
CA VAL A 154 5.38 11.94 -6.20
C VAL A 154 5.77 11.58 -4.78
N GLY A 155 7.06 11.59 -4.45
CA GLY A 155 7.54 11.23 -3.12
C GLY A 155 8.19 9.85 -3.02
N LYS A 156 8.65 9.23 -4.12
CA LYS A 156 9.31 7.91 -4.12
C LYS A 156 10.42 7.80 -3.08
N THR A 157 11.46 8.61 -3.22
CA THR A 157 12.64 8.58 -2.31
C THR A 157 12.25 8.80 -0.86
N THR A 158 11.27 9.68 -0.61
CA THR A 158 10.73 9.92 0.75
C THR A 158 9.98 8.69 1.28
N THR A 159 9.14 8.06 0.45
CA THR A 159 8.40 6.83 0.83
C THR A 159 9.37 5.69 1.10
N ILE A 160 10.40 5.50 0.26
CA ILE A 160 11.48 4.52 0.46
C ILE A 160 12.18 4.75 1.80
N ALA A 161 12.53 6.00 2.12
CA ALA A 161 13.19 6.35 3.37
C ALA A 161 12.31 6.01 4.60
N LYS A 162 11.01 6.29 4.52
CA LYS A 162 10.06 5.97 5.59
C LYS A 162 9.87 4.46 5.76
N LEU A 163 9.79 3.71 4.65
CA LEU A 163 9.76 2.24 4.70
C LEU A 163 11.04 1.68 5.31
N ALA A 164 12.20 2.20 4.92
CA ALA A 164 13.48 1.82 5.51
C ALA A 164 13.52 2.08 7.02
N ALA A 165 13.08 3.27 7.46
CA ALA A 165 12.99 3.61 8.88
C ALA A 165 12.10 2.64 9.65
N ARG A 166 10.97 2.25 9.07
CA ARG A 166 10.06 1.27 9.67
C ARG A 166 10.72 -0.10 9.83
N TYR A 167 11.28 -0.66 8.77
CA TYR A 167 11.95 -1.95 8.83
C TYR A 167 13.15 -1.95 9.78
N THR A 168 13.90 -0.84 9.85
CA THR A 168 15.02 -0.70 10.81
C THR A 168 14.50 -0.67 12.26
N LYS A 169 13.38 0.01 12.52
CA LYS A 169 12.73 -0.04 13.85
C LYS A 169 12.27 -1.44 14.24
N GLU A 170 11.88 -2.27 13.28
CA GLU A 170 11.55 -3.69 13.46
C GLU A 170 12.81 -4.57 13.64
N GLY A 171 14.00 -3.98 13.72
CA GLY A 171 15.27 -4.69 13.87
C GLY A 171 15.79 -5.39 12.60
N LYS A 172 15.21 -5.09 11.43
CA LYS A 172 15.63 -5.67 10.15
C LYS A 172 16.84 -4.92 9.58
N ARG A 173 17.73 -5.65 8.94
CA ARG A 173 18.84 -5.06 8.15
C ARG A 173 18.32 -4.63 6.80
N VAL A 174 18.42 -3.33 6.54
CA VAL A 174 17.89 -2.69 5.33
C VAL A 174 19.01 -2.24 4.42
N LEU A 175 18.88 -2.50 3.11
CA LEU A 175 19.77 -2.01 2.05
C LEU A 175 18.96 -1.17 1.06
N LEU A 176 19.42 0.03 0.78
CA LEU A 176 18.86 0.91 -0.24
C LEU A 176 19.69 0.84 -1.51
N ILE A 177 19.06 0.78 -2.68
CA ILE A 177 19.73 0.67 -3.99
C ILE A 177 19.35 1.88 -4.81
N ALA A 178 20.34 2.79 -5.07
CA ALA A 178 20.13 4.06 -5.75
C ALA A 178 20.14 3.87 -7.28
N ALA A 179 19.03 3.41 -7.86
CA ALA A 179 18.90 3.17 -9.29
C ALA A 179 18.32 4.38 -10.07
N ASP A 180 17.98 5.51 -9.44
CA ASP A 180 17.71 6.80 -10.12
C ASP A 180 19.06 7.49 -10.50
N THR A 181 19.80 6.86 -11.42
CA THR A 181 21.15 7.29 -11.82
C THR A 181 21.16 8.54 -12.68
N PHE A 182 19.99 9.01 -13.10
CA PHE A 182 19.86 10.24 -13.89
C PHE A 182 19.87 11.51 -13.03
N ARG A 183 19.61 11.40 -11.74
CA ARG A 183 19.49 12.53 -10.82
C ARG A 183 20.53 12.40 -9.71
N ALA A 184 21.68 13.11 -9.84
CA ALA A 184 22.70 13.10 -8.80
C ALA A 184 22.13 13.49 -7.43
N ALA A 185 21.30 14.53 -7.37
CA ALA A 185 20.64 14.95 -6.14
C ALA A 185 19.70 13.88 -5.54
N ALA A 186 19.12 12.96 -6.33
CA ALA A 186 18.32 11.88 -5.80
C ALA A 186 19.17 10.83 -5.08
N VAL A 187 20.35 10.53 -5.63
CA VAL A 187 21.33 9.62 -4.98
C VAL A 187 21.81 10.22 -3.66
N GLU A 188 22.22 11.50 -3.64
CA GLU A 188 22.64 12.20 -2.42
C GLU A 188 21.52 12.27 -1.37
N GLN A 189 20.30 12.51 -1.81
CA GLN A 189 19.12 12.50 -0.94
C GLN A 189 18.91 11.11 -0.31
N LEU A 190 19.01 10.04 -1.11
CA LEU A 190 18.85 8.67 -0.62
C LEU A 190 19.96 8.31 0.38
N GLU A 191 21.22 8.74 0.14
CA GLU A 191 22.34 8.57 1.07
C GLU A 191 22.11 9.29 2.40
N SER A 192 21.66 10.55 2.35
CA SER A 192 21.30 11.30 3.55
C SER A 192 20.21 10.61 4.37
N TRP A 193 19.19 10.07 3.70
CA TRP A 193 18.16 9.27 4.36
C TRP A 193 18.71 7.97 4.92
N GLY A 194 19.52 7.23 4.15
CA GLY A 194 20.14 5.99 4.63
C GLY A 194 20.91 6.20 5.94
N GLN A 195 21.72 7.26 6.01
CA GLN A 195 22.45 7.63 7.24
C GLN A 195 21.51 7.90 8.42
N ARG A 196 20.41 8.64 8.19
CA ARG A 196 19.44 9.00 9.24
C ARG A 196 18.69 7.80 9.80
N VAL A 197 18.38 6.82 8.94
CA VAL A 197 17.57 5.65 9.33
C VAL A 197 18.42 4.41 9.64
N GLY A 198 19.75 4.51 9.53
CA GLY A 198 20.65 3.38 9.76
C GLY A 198 20.62 2.31 8.67
N ALA A 199 20.24 2.68 7.43
CA ALA A 199 20.24 1.80 6.26
C ALA A 199 21.46 2.04 5.41
N GLU A 200 22.09 0.95 4.92
CA GLU A 200 23.20 1.06 3.98
C GLU A 200 22.68 1.41 2.58
N VAL A 201 23.46 2.22 1.82
CA VAL A 201 23.10 2.62 0.46
C VAL A 201 24.12 2.11 -0.55
N ILE A 202 23.65 1.38 -1.56
CA ILE A 202 24.45 1.00 -2.72
C ILE A 202 24.19 1.99 -3.85
N ARG A 203 25.26 2.59 -4.32
CA ARG A 203 25.29 3.46 -5.50
C ARG A 203 26.38 3.02 -6.46
N HIS A 204 26.39 3.56 -7.65
CA HIS A 204 27.46 3.29 -8.60
C HIS A 204 28.82 3.80 -8.05
N LYS A 205 29.80 2.89 -7.98
CA LYS A 205 31.18 3.19 -7.56
C LYS A 205 32.06 3.56 -8.76
N GLY A 206 31.69 4.56 -9.53
CA GLY A 206 32.54 5.04 -10.62
C GLY A 206 33.40 6.22 -10.17
N HIS A 207 34.67 5.99 -9.82
CA HIS A 207 35.65 7.07 -9.63
C HIS A 207 36.01 7.80 -10.93
N GLU A 208 35.53 7.34 -12.09
CA GLU A 208 35.85 7.91 -13.41
C GLU A 208 34.64 8.01 -14.35
N VAL A 209 33.44 8.27 -13.83
CA VAL A 209 32.37 8.67 -14.75
C VAL A 209 32.71 10.08 -15.22
N LYS A 210 33.15 10.23 -16.48
CA LYS A 210 33.31 11.55 -17.11
C LYS A 210 32.08 12.40 -16.78
N PRO A 211 32.25 13.69 -16.46
CA PRO A 211 31.11 14.56 -16.20
C PRO A 211 30.09 14.41 -17.34
N GLY A 212 28.87 13.96 -17.02
CA GLY A 212 27.79 13.69 -18.00
C GLY A 212 27.63 12.23 -18.48
N ALA A 213 28.49 11.29 -18.10
CA ALA A 213 28.25 9.86 -18.39
C ALA A 213 27.20 9.30 -17.44
N LYS A 214 26.15 8.74 -18.02
CA LYS A 214 25.04 8.13 -17.28
C LYS A 214 25.41 6.70 -16.89
N SER A 215 25.29 6.39 -15.63
CA SER A 215 25.41 5.01 -15.12
C SER A 215 24.19 4.18 -15.50
N ASP A 216 24.37 2.94 -15.92
CA ASP A 216 23.24 2.02 -16.20
C ASP A 216 22.56 1.64 -14.87
N PRO A 217 21.26 1.95 -14.67
CA PRO A 217 20.51 1.59 -13.48
C PRO A 217 20.58 0.08 -13.17
N SER A 218 20.60 -0.75 -14.22
CA SER A 218 20.67 -2.22 -14.08
C SER A 218 22.01 -2.68 -13.47
N ALA A 219 23.12 -1.96 -13.71
CA ALA A 219 24.40 -2.30 -13.11
C ALA A 219 24.41 -2.01 -11.60
N VAL A 220 23.81 -0.88 -11.17
CA VAL A 220 23.65 -0.53 -9.76
C VAL A 220 22.78 -1.56 -9.05
N VAL A 221 21.67 -1.96 -9.69
CA VAL A 221 20.76 -2.99 -9.16
C VAL A 221 21.46 -4.34 -9.06
N TYR A 222 22.25 -4.72 -10.04
CA TYR A 222 23.06 -5.94 -9.98
C TYR A 222 23.98 -5.96 -8.76
N ASP A 223 24.76 -4.87 -8.56
CA ASP A 223 25.66 -4.74 -7.42
C ASP A 223 24.88 -4.74 -6.09
N GLY A 224 23.73 -4.06 -6.05
CA GLY A 224 22.85 -4.00 -4.90
C GLY A 224 22.30 -5.38 -4.50
N ILE A 225 21.80 -6.17 -5.45
CA ILE A 225 21.27 -7.52 -5.16
C ILE A 225 22.40 -8.46 -4.71
N ARG A 226 23.59 -8.36 -5.31
CA ARG A 226 24.76 -9.13 -4.85
C ARG A 226 25.14 -8.74 -3.41
N ALA A 227 25.18 -7.45 -3.10
CA ALA A 227 25.46 -6.97 -1.76
C ALA A 227 24.40 -7.44 -0.75
N ALA A 228 23.10 -7.34 -1.11
CA ALA A 228 22.01 -7.80 -0.26
C ALA A 228 22.14 -9.30 0.12
N LYS A 229 22.50 -10.14 -0.85
CA LYS A 229 22.74 -11.58 -0.62
C LYS A 229 23.97 -11.83 0.24
N SER A 230 25.12 -11.22 -0.10
CA SER A 230 26.39 -11.48 0.59
C SER A 230 26.40 -10.98 2.03
N ARG A 231 25.64 -9.92 2.33
CA ARG A 231 25.53 -9.32 3.67
C ARG A 231 24.37 -9.86 4.48
N ALA A 232 23.64 -10.83 3.93
CA ALA A 232 22.44 -11.41 4.53
C ALA A 232 21.46 -10.31 5.01
N VAL A 233 21.13 -9.36 4.11
CA VAL A 233 20.17 -8.28 4.34
C VAL A 233 18.77 -8.85 4.39
N ASP A 234 17.91 -8.32 5.27
CA ASP A 234 16.53 -8.77 5.38
C ASP A 234 15.63 -8.10 4.33
N VAL A 235 15.85 -6.80 4.08
CA VAL A 235 15.04 -6.02 3.11
C VAL A 235 15.95 -5.19 2.20
N ALA A 236 15.75 -5.29 0.89
CA ALA A 236 16.43 -4.46 -0.11
C ALA A 236 15.38 -3.62 -0.86
N ILE A 237 15.54 -2.28 -0.86
CA ILE A 237 14.61 -1.35 -1.50
C ILE A 237 15.32 -0.64 -2.65
N ILE A 238 14.74 -0.72 -3.85
CA ILE A 238 15.30 -0.13 -5.09
C ILE A 238 14.57 1.17 -5.38
N ASP A 239 15.30 2.30 -5.35
CA ASP A 239 14.80 3.61 -5.82
C ASP A 239 15.06 3.74 -7.32
N THR A 240 14.00 3.86 -8.13
CA THR A 240 14.08 3.91 -9.58
C THR A 240 13.83 5.31 -10.15
N ALA A 241 14.26 5.55 -11.39
CA ALA A 241 13.91 6.75 -12.14
C ALA A 241 12.40 6.90 -12.34
N GLY A 242 11.92 8.12 -12.58
CA GLY A 242 10.50 8.42 -12.77
C GLY A 242 10.21 9.45 -13.86
N ARG A 243 11.01 9.51 -14.94
CA ARG A 243 10.90 10.48 -16.02
C ARG A 243 9.79 10.13 -17.02
N LEU A 244 8.52 10.37 -16.68
CA LEU A 244 7.38 9.97 -17.49
C LEU A 244 7.26 10.72 -18.84
N HIS A 245 7.89 11.89 -19.00
CA HIS A 245 7.91 12.60 -20.29
C HIS A 245 8.60 11.81 -21.41
N THR A 246 9.43 10.82 -21.07
CA THR A 246 10.02 9.84 -21.99
C THR A 246 9.40 8.45 -21.74
N LYS A 247 8.06 8.35 -21.82
CA LYS A 247 7.27 7.16 -21.38
C LYS A 247 7.84 5.82 -21.84
N VAL A 248 8.12 5.68 -23.14
CA VAL A 248 8.61 4.40 -23.70
C VAL A 248 9.97 4.04 -23.12
N ASN A 249 10.90 4.98 -23.04
CA ASN A 249 12.24 4.72 -22.51
C ASN A 249 12.22 4.38 -21.03
N LEU A 250 11.37 5.05 -20.23
CA LEU A 250 11.23 4.76 -18.81
C LEU A 250 10.69 3.34 -18.57
N MET A 251 9.62 2.95 -19.27
CA MET A 251 9.03 1.62 -19.08
C MET A 251 10.00 0.51 -19.47
N GLU A 252 10.75 0.66 -20.56
CA GLU A 252 11.77 -0.32 -20.96
C GLU A 252 12.94 -0.38 -19.96
N GLU A 253 13.35 0.76 -19.39
CA GLU A 253 14.36 0.80 -18.34
C GLU A 253 13.89 0.06 -17.08
N LEU A 254 12.66 0.33 -16.62
CA LEU A 254 12.08 -0.34 -15.45
C LEU A 254 11.90 -1.84 -15.68
N LYS A 255 11.46 -2.26 -16.87
CA LYS A 255 11.41 -3.69 -17.26
C LYS A 255 12.80 -4.33 -17.26
N LYS A 256 13.84 -3.59 -17.70
CA LYS A 256 15.23 -4.07 -17.65
C LYS A 256 15.70 -4.25 -16.21
N VAL A 257 15.41 -3.30 -15.33
CA VAL A 257 15.69 -3.39 -13.90
C VAL A 257 15.00 -4.61 -13.29
N ARG A 258 13.68 -4.78 -13.50
CA ARG A 258 12.91 -5.96 -13.04
C ARG A 258 13.56 -7.27 -13.50
N ARG A 259 13.89 -7.39 -14.79
CA ARG A 259 14.56 -8.58 -15.34
C ARG A 259 15.93 -8.84 -14.72
N THR A 260 16.68 -7.77 -14.40
CA THR A 260 17.99 -7.88 -13.74
C THR A 260 17.82 -8.43 -12.32
N VAL A 261 16.86 -7.94 -11.55
CA VAL A 261 16.53 -8.49 -10.23
C VAL A 261 16.18 -9.95 -10.31
N ALA A 262 15.22 -10.34 -11.16
CA ALA A 262 14.73 -11.71 -11.31
C ALA A 262 15.83 -12.69 -11.73
N ARG A 263 16.77 -12.25 -12.58
CA ARG A 263 17.91 -13.08 -13.03
C ARG A 263 18.86 -13.45 -11.87
N HIS A 264 19.04 -12.55 -10.89
CA HIS A 264 20.02 -12.73 -9.83
C HIS A 264 19.41 -13.19 -8.50
N LEU A 265 18.10 -13.01 -8.34
CA LEU A 265 17.31 -13.52 -7.24
C LEU A 265 15.96 -13.99 -7.81
N PRO A 266 15.81 -15.30 -8.10
CA PRO A 266 14.53 -15.85 -8.57
C PRO A 266 13.39 -15.47 -7.60
N ASP A 267 12.21 -15.24 -8.15
CA ASP A 267 10.98 -14.79 -7.47
C ASP A 267 10.99 -13.30 -7.06
N ALA A 268 12.12 -12.60 -7.17
CA ALA A 268 12.22 -11.16 -6.93
C ALA A 268 12.08 -10.34 -8.25
N PRO A 269 11.65 -9.06 -8.18
CA PRO A 269 11.24 -8.36 -6.96
C PRO A 269 9.95 -8.97 -6.37
N HIS A 270 9.92 -9.10 -5.04
CA HIS A 270 8.77 -9.66 -4.32
C HIS A 270 7.62 -8.66 -4.28
N GLU A 271 7.96 -7.36 -4.25
CA GLU A 271 7.02 -6.26 -4.37
C GLU A 271 7.47 -5.28 -5.45
N ILE A 272 6.51 -4.85 -6.27
CA ILE A 272 6.65 -3.68 -7.14
C ILE A 272 5.66 -2.64 -6.61
N LEU A 273 6.19 -1.71 -5.82
CA LEU A 273 5.43 -0.70 -5.10
C LEU A 273 5.32 0.57 -5.95
N LEU A 274 4.12 0.88 -6.41
CA LEU A 274 3.86 2.12 -7.13
C LEU A 274 3.59 3.25 -6.14
N VAL A 275 4.40 4.29 -6.19
CA VAL A 275 4.19 5.51 -5.40
C VAL A 275 3.43 6.54 -6.25
N LEU A 276 2.28 6.98 -5.74
CA LEU A 276 1.41 7.98 -6.35
C LEU A 276 1.28 9.20 -5.45
N ASP A 277 0.97 10.35 -6.05
CA ASP A 277 0.69 11.60 -5.36
C ASP A 277 -0.81 11.85 -5.31
N ALA A 278 -1.41 11.85 -4.12
CA ALA A 278 -2.85 12.06 -3.92
C ALA A 278 -3.34 13.41 -4.46
N THR A 279 -2.45 14.42 -4.51
CA THR A 279 -2.82 15.76 -4.98
C THR A 279 -3.09 15.83 -6.50
N THR A 280 -2.67 14.80 -7.24
CA THR A 280 -2.86 14.74 -8.70
C THR A 280 -4.28 14.29 -9.12
N GLY A 281 -5.09 13.82 -8.16
CA GLY A 281 -6.48 13.38 -8.41
C GLY A 281 -6.54 12.28 -9.48
N GLN A 282 -7.50 12.36 -10.40
CA GLN A 282 -7.74 11.35 -11.45
C GLN A 282 -6.54 11.02 -12.34
N ASN A 283 -5.57 11.93 -12.46
CA ASN A 283 -4.33 11.64 -13.19
C ASN A 283 -3.51 10.51 -12.53
N ALA A 284 -3.67 10.28 -11.22
CA ALA A 284 -3.02 9.17 -10.53
C ALA A 284 -3.50 7.82 -11.06
N ILE A 285 -4.79 7.66 -11.38
CA ILE A 285 -5.35 6.42 -11.95
C ILE A 285 -4.73 6.12 -13.31
N SER A 286 -4.67 7.11 -14.21
CA SER A 286 -4.06 6.94 -15.54
C SER A 286 -2.56 6.59 -15.45
N GLN A 287 -1.84 7.19 -14.51
CA GLN A 287 -0.45 6.81 -14.24
C GLN A 287 -0.36 5.36 -13.76
N ALA A 288 -1.20 4.99 -12.80
CA ALA A 288 -1.19 3.65 -12.22
C ALA A 288 -1.49 2.56 -13.25
N GLN A 289 -2.45 2.79 -14.14
CA GLN A 289 -2.74 1.88 -15.26
C GLN A 289 -1.51 1.66 -16.14
N LEU A 290 -0.84 2.75 -16.57
CA LEU A 290 0.35 2.68 -17.41
C LEU A 290 1.49 1.88 -16.75
N PHE A 291 1.74 2.11 -15.45
CA PHE A 291 2.76 1.36 -14.71
C PHE A 291 2.35 -0.10 -14.49
N HIS A 292 1.07 -0.36 -14.22
CA HIS A 292 0.57 -1.72 -14.00
C HIS A 292 0.66 -2.59 -15.27
N GLU A 293 0.27 -2.05 -16.43
CA GLU A 293 0.41 -2.72 -17.73
C GLU A 293 1.88 -3.06 -18.07
N ALA A 294 2.81 -2.18 -17.68
CA ALA A 294 4.23 -2.38 -17.98
C ALA A 294 4.94 -3.32 -17.01
N LEU A 295 4.56 -3.33 -15.73
CA LEU A 295 5.38 -3.91 -14.65
C LEU A 295 4.63 -4.89 -13.75
N GLU A 296 3.31 -5.05 -13.89
CA GLU A 296 2.49 -5.88 -12.99
C GLU A 296 2.66 -5.45 -11.52
N ILE A 297 2.27 -4.20 -11.22
CA ILE A 297 2.32 -3.62 -9.88
C ILE A 297 1.65 -4.54 -8.87
N THR A 298 2.26 -4.71 -7.70
CA THR A 298 1.77 -5.60 -6.64
C THR A 298 1.08 -4.84 -5.50
N GLY A 299 1.37 -3.54 -5.36
CA GLY A 299 0.78 -2.68 -4.33
C GLY A 299 1.06 -1.21 -4.59
N ILE A 300 0.28 -0.37 -3.93
CA ILE A 300 0.31 1.09 -4.08
C ILE A 300 0.67 1.74 -2.75
N ALA A 301 1.52 2.77 -2.80
CA ALA A 301 1.73 3.73 -1.73
C ALA A 301 1.23 5.11 -2.20
N LEU A 302 0.24 5.67 -1.51
CA LEU A 302 -0.32 6.97 -1.82
C LEU A 302 0.29 8.03 -0.91
N ALA A 303 1.12 8.90 -1.47
CA ALA A 303 1.78 9.98 -0.73
C ALA A 303 0.95 11.27 -0.73
N LYS A 304 1.26 12.18 0.20
CA LYS A 304 0.70 13.55 0.29
C LYS A 304 -0.82 13.62 0.49
N LEU A 305 -1.39 12.63 1.16
CA LEU A 305 -2.82 12.60 1.42
C LEU A 305 -3.27 13.71 2.37
N ASP A 306 -2.37 14.18 3.25
CA ASP A 306 -2.56 15.30 4.18
C ASP A 306 -2.74 16.66 3.49
N GLY A 307 -2.20 16.82 2.30
CA GLY A 307 -2.21 18.06 1.53
C GLY A 307 -3.47 18.34 0.72
N THR A 308 -4.40 17.37 0.62
CA THR A 308 -5.48 17.42 -0.37
C THR A 308 -6.87 17.26 0.20
N ALA A 309 -7.86 17.87 -0.46
CA ALA A 309 -9.28 17.56 -0.28
C ALA A 309 -9.75 16.41 -1.20
N LYS A 310 -8.83 15.87 -2.03
CA LYS A 310 -9.09 14.85 -3.06
C LYS A 310 -8.91 13.42 -2.55
N GLY A 311 -9.16 13.17 -1.28
CA GLY A 311 -8.98 11.84 -0.68
C GLY A 311 -9.89 10.75 -1.25
N GLY A 312 -10.96 11.11 -1.95
CA GLY A 312 -11.82 10.17 -2.69
C GLY A 312 -11.08 9.37 -3.77
N ILE A 313 -9.94 9.90 -4.26
CA ILE A 313 -9.07 9.19 -5.21
C ILE A 313 -8.62 7.81 -4.71
N VAL A 314 -8.53 7.61 -3.39
CA VAL A 314 -8.22 6.31 -2.77
C VAL A 314 -9.20 5.24 -3.24
N VAL A 315 -10.50 5.56 -3.20
CA VAL A 315 -11.58 4.65 -3.63
C VAL A 315 -11.47 4.38 -5.13
N GLY A 316 -11.28 5.45 -5.92
CA GLY A 316 -11.12 5.34 -7.37
C GLY A 316 -9.93 4.48 -7.80
N ILE A 317 -8.79 4.61 -7.14
CA ILE A 317 -7.59 3.80 -7.42
C ILE A 317 -7.85 2.31 -7.12
N CYS A 318 -8.35 1.99 -5.93
CA CYS A 318 -8.59 0.60 -5.53
C CYS A 318 -9.63 -0.08 -6.45
N HIS A 319 -10.75 0.59 -6.72
CA HIS A 319 -11.81 0.04 -7.58
C HIS A 319 -11.36 -0.12 -9.03
N SER A 320 -10.79 0.94 -9.65
CA SER A 320 -10.47 0.91 -11.08
C SER A 320 -9.33 -0.03 -11.44
N LEU A 321 -8.40 -0.29 -10.51
CA LEU A 321 -7.19 -1.07 -10.78
C LEU A 321 -7.24 -2.47 -10.17
N GLY A 322 -8.09 -2.71 -9.17
CA GLY A 322 -8.06 -3.95 -8.40
C GLY A 322 -6.70 -4.20 -7.74
N LEU A 323 -5.98 -3.14 -7.38
CA LEU A 323 -4.67 -3.20 -6.73
C LEU A 323 -4.78 -2.78 -5.27
N PRO A 324 -4.12 -3.50 -4.33
CA PRO A 324 -4.17 -3.16 -2.93
C PRO A 324 -3.40 -1.85 -2.65
N LEU A 325 -4.04 -0.94 -1.94
CA LEU A 325 -3.37 0.17 -1.31
C LEU A 325 -2.68 -0.37 -0.05
N GLN A 326 -1.36 -0.31 0.00
CA GLN A 326 -0.58 -0.83 1.12
C GLN A 326 -0.21 0.24 2.13
N TYR A 327 0.13 1.45 1.63
CA TYR A 327 0.62 2.54 2.46
C TYR A 327 -0.02 3.87 2.09
N ILE A 328 -0.21 4.71 3.12
CA ILE A 328 -0.63 6.11 2.97
C ILE A 328 0.39 7.04 3.65
N GLY A 329 0.78 8.09 2.95
CA GLY A 329 1.65 9.15 3.46
C GLY A 329 0.83 10.34 3.96
N LEU A 330 0.95 10.62 5.25
CA LEU A 330 0.17 11.65 5.98
C LEU A 330 1.04 12.83 6.44
N GLY A 331 2.20 13.06 5.81
CA GLY A 331 3.10 14.14 6.18
C GLY A 331 4.55 13.84 5.83
N GLU A 332 5.51 14.60 6.37
CA GLU A 332 6.93 14.51 6.00
C GLU A 332 7.79 13.66 6.95
N LYS A 333 7.35 13.42 8.19
CA LYS A 333 8.12 12.68 9.20
C LYS A 333 8.21 11.19 8.86
N PRO A 334 9.23 10.47 9.33
CA PRO A 334 9.34 9.02 9.12
C PRO A 334 8.08 8.25 9.56
N ASP A 335 7.48 8.64 10.68
CA ASP A 335 6.30 8.00 11.26
C ASP A 335 4.97 8.40 10.58
N ASP A 336 5.01 9.26 9.55
CA ASP A 336 3.83 9.68 8.79
C ASP A 336 3.53 8.77 7.58
N LEU A 337 4.25 7.65 7.43
CA LEU A 337 3.86 6.56 6.54
C LEU A 337 3.14 5.49 7.35
N GLN A 338 1.87 5.27 7.04
CA GLN A 338 1.02 4.31 7.72
C GLN A 338 0.64 3.16 6.79
N GLU A 339 0.49 1.95 7.32
CA GLU A 339 -0.23 0.90 6.60
C GLU A 339 -1.66 1.33 6.36
N PHE A 340 -2.18 0.99 5.21
CA PHE A 340 -3.57 1.30 4.88
C PHE A 340 -4.50 0.30 5.56
N ASP A 341 -5.47 0.84 6.25
CA ASP A 341 -6.58 0.12 6.86
C ASP A 341 -7.88 0.67 6.27
N ALA A 342 -8.58 -0.15 5.50
CA ALA A 342 -9.78 0.26 4.77
C ALA A 342 -10.92 0.69 5.72
N ASP A 343 -11.13 -0.06 6.81
CA ASP A 343 -12.17 0.23 7.80
C ASP A 343 -11.87 1.54 8.55
N ALA A 344 -10.62 1.73 8.99
CA ALA A 344 -10.19 2.97 9.61
C ALA A 344 -10.30 4.17 8.66
N PHE A 345 -10.00 3.97 7.37
CA PHE A 345 -10.12 5.01 6.35
C PHE A 345 -11.57 5.44 6.14
N VAL A 346 -12.50 4.48 5.95
CA VAL A 346 -13.94 4.78 5.78
C VAL A 346 -14.48 5.50 7.01
N LYS A 347 -14.18 5.02 8.22
CA LYS A 347 -14.58 5.67 9.48
C LYS A 347 -14.01 7.08 9.64
N ALA A 348 -12.83 7.36 9.11
CA ALA A 348 -12.23 8.70 9.15
C ALA A 348 -12.79 9.64 8.07
N LEU A 349 -13.28 9.10 6.96
CA LEU A 349 -13.87 9.84 5.85
C LEU A 349 -15.30 10.31 6.17
N PHE A 350 -16.07 9.52 6.88
CA PHE A 350 -17.43 9.79 7.32
C PHE A 350 -17.53 10.27 8.78
#